data_c7565b63657b9bddd11ae866ef10891b
#
_entry.id   c7565b63657b9bddd11ae866ef10891b
#
_cell.length_a   1.000
_cell.length_b   1.000
_cell.length_c   1.000
_cell.angle_alpha   90.00
_cell.angle_beta   90.00
_cell.angle_gamma   90.00
#
_symmetry.space_group_name_H-M   'P 1'
#
loop_
_entity.id
_entity.type
_entity.pdbx_description
1 polymer ?
#
loop_
_entity_poly.entity_id
_entity_poly.type
_entity_poly.pdbx_seq_one_letter_code
_entity_poly.pdbx_strand_id
1 'polypeptide(L)'
;MSAQFEPVWRALQKKVDSGWAPGLVAGIRHGGTTEYFATGVRTLGQPGKMRTDTPFRIASLGKPVAGALAASMIADGTLAPDDPADVWLPELAYPRVLTSPDAPLERTVPAERDITVRHLLTLTHGMGAIFDSTPLARAMAEAGIAPDPIPPAMTPDEFMHRLAGLPLEHQPGTRWSYHTGSDLLSVLLARAGAGPLRQILAERVTGPLGMDGTGFFADPAELPTAYRPGPDGLEVLDAPDGVFSHAPAFESLGGGLVSTVPDYMAFLTALEGDALLPAEQRRHMTSDQLNDLQREGLAEMVGPGVSWGWQVAVDTEGREPWRAPGGYGWTGGTGTTAYVNPSAGFIGVLFTQRLMAGPRENFNYFWEPLAAAL
;
A
#
# COMPACT_ATOMS: atom_id res chain seq x y z
N MET A 1 -14.93 -16.25 19.61
CA MET A 1 -15.06 -16.44 18.16
C MET A 1 -16.45 -16.98 17.88
N SER A 2 -17.19 -16.36 16.98
CA SER A 2 -18.53 -16.80 16.61
C SER A 2 -18.46 -18.07 15.73
N ALA A 3 -19.53 -18.87 15.72
CA ALA A 3 -19.62 -20.01 14.82
C ALA A 3 -19.67 -19.58 13.34
N GLN A 4 -20.06 -18.33 13.06
CA GLN A 4 -20.18 -17.77 11.73
C GLN A 4 -18.84 -17.79 10.95
N PHE A 5 -17.75 -17.37 11.59
CA PHE A 5 -16.44 -17.25 10.93
C PHE A 5 -15.52 -18.45 11.17
N GLU A 6 -15.99 -19.49 11.84
CA GLU A 6 -15.23 -20.74 12.06
C GLU A 6 -14.67 -21.35 10.76
N PRO A 7 -15.39 -21.36 9.62
CA PRO A 7 -14.84 -21.84 8.35
C PRO A 7 -13.64 -21.03 7.86
N VAL A 8 -13.65 -19.69 8.08
CA VAL A 8 -12.52 -18.79 7.72
C VAL A 8 -11.29 -19.15 8.56
N TRP A 9 -11.47 -19.22 9.89
CA TRP A 9 -10.39 -19.53 10.81
C TRP A 9 -9.76 -20.90 10.55
N ARG A 10 -10.58 -21.86 10.22
CA ARG A 10 -10.13 -23.21 9.84
C ARG A 10 -9.35 -23.22 8.52
N ALA A 11 -9.76 -22.41 7.53
CA ALA A 11 -9.03 -22.28 6.27
C ALA A 11 -7.64 -21.64 6.49
N LEU A 12 -7.56 -20.63 7.33
CA LEU A 12 -6.31 -19.97 7.69
C LEU A 12 -5.38 -20.91 8.49
N GLN A 13 -5.93 -21.67 9.46
CA GLN A 13 -5.17 -22.67 10.20
C GLN A 13 -4.53 -23.69 9.27
N LYS A 14 -5.29 -24.22 8.29
CA LYS A 14 -4.77 -25.17 7.30
C LYS A 14 -3.61 -24.60 6.48
N LYS A 15 -3.59 -23.29 6.19
CA LYS A 15 -2.47 -22.66 5.50
C LYS A 15 -1.20 -22.71 6.32
N VAL A 16 -1.29 -22.43 7.62
CA VAL A 16 -0.14 -22.53 8.54
C VAL A 16 0.29 -23.98 8.71
N ASP A 17 -0.65 -24.90 8.93
CA ASP A 17 -0.37 -26.34 9.10
C ASP A 17 0.30 -26.96 7.87
N SER A 18 0.01 -26.43 6.68
CA SER A 18 0.66 -26.86 5.42
C SER A 18 2.08 -26.31 5.23
N GLY A 19 2.57 -25.44 6.12
CA GLY A 19 3.85 -24.77 5.97
C GLY A 19 3.88 -23.63 4.93
N TRP A 20 2.69 -23.20 4.42
CA TRP A 20 2.61 -22.13 3.45
C TRP A 20 3.12 -20.80 4.01
N ALA A 21 2.81 -20.49 5.26
CA ALA A 21 3.40 -19.41 6.04
C ALA A 21 3.63 -19.91 7.48
N PRO A 22 4.66 -19.39 8.19
CA PRO A 22 4.91 -19.77 9.58
C PRO A 22 3.81 -19.34 10.53
N GLY A 23 3.15 -18.21 10.23
CA GLY A 23 2.05 -17.69 11.01
C GLY A 23 1.34 -16.56 10.28
N LEU A 24 0.20 -16.19 10.81
CA LEU A 24 -0.65 -15.11 10.31
C LEU A 24 -1.57 -14.57 11.40
N VAL A 25 -2.10 -13.37 11.13
CA VAL A 25 -3.16 -12.76 11.94
C VAL A 25 -4.24 -12.24 11.01
N ALA A 26 -5.50 -12.45 11.37
CA ALA A 26 -6.65 -11.95 10.63
C ALA A 26 -7.66 -11.25 11.55
N GLY A 27 -8.42 -10.31 10.98
CA GLY A 27 -9.53 -9.63 11.61
C GLY A 27 -10.73 -9.54 10.67
N ILE A 28 -11.91 -9.75 11.20
CA ILE A 28 -13.18 -9.57 10.47
C ILE A 28 -14.10 -8.71 11.34
N ARG A 29 -14.62 -7.62 10.74
CA ARG A 29 -15.66 -6.78 11.33
C ARG A 29 -16.93 -6.93 10.51
N HIS A 30 -18.02 -7.32 11.15
CA HIS A 30 -19.35 -7.44 10.54
C HIS A 30 -20.42 -7.20 11.59
N GLY A 31 -21.52 -6.53 11.23
CA GLY A 31 -22.63 -6.25 12.13
C GLY A 31 -22.23 -5.47 13.41
N GLY A 32 -21.22 -4.61 13.34
CA GLY A 32 -20.70 -3.86 14.48
C GLY A 32 -19.76 -4.64 15.41
N THR A 33 -19.57 -5.94 15.19
CA THR A 33 -18.67 -6.79 15.98
C THR A 33 -17.38 -7.06 15.23
N THR A 34 -16.25 -7.06 15.95
CA THR A 34 -14.94 -7.41 15.38
C THR A 34 -14.40 -8.68 16.06
N GLU A 35 -13.96 -9.63 15.24
CA GLU A 35 -13.27 -10.85 15.70
C GLU A 35 -11.87 -10.89 15.14
N TYR A 36 -10.92 -11.40 15.95
CA TYR A 36 -9.53 -11.56 15.57
C TYR A 36 -9.10 -13.02 15.72
N PHE A 37 -8.21 -13.44 14.83
CA PHE A 37 -7.62 -14.77 14.83
C PHE A 37 -6.11 -14.68 14.61
N ALA A 38 -5.33 -15.38 15.42
CA ALA A 38 -3.88 -15.49 15.29
C ALA A 38 -3.47 -16.96 15.36
N THR A 39 -2.59 -17.39 14.46
CA THR A 39 -2.08 -18.78 14.47
C THR A 39 -0.64 -18.84 13.97
N GLY A 40 0.09 -19.89 14.42
CA GLY A 40 1.48 -20.13 14.04
C GLY A 40 2.50 -19.41 14.90
N VAL A 41 3.70 -19.23 14.36
CA VAL A 41 4.88 -18.70 15.06
C VAL A 41 5.46 -17.47 14.34
N ARG A 42 6.11 -16.59 15.11
CA ARG A 42 6.76 -15.37 14.57
C ARG A 42 8.01 -15.69 13.78
N THR A 43 8.72 -16.76 14.13
CA THR A 43 9.95 -17.20 13.44
C THR A 43 9.98 -18.72 13.37
N LEU A 44 10.26 -19.30 12.20
CA LEU A 44 10.38 -20.75 12.05
C LEU A 44 11.43 -21.31 12.99
N GLY A 45 11.10 -22.42 13.64
CA GLY A 45 11.99 -23.11 14.59
C GLY A 45 12.14 -22.41 15.94
N GLN A 46 11.42 -21.32 16.20
CA GLN A 46 11.45 -20.60 17.47
C GLN A 46 10.09 -20.65 18.20
N PRO A 47 10.07 -20.55 19.54
CA PRO A 47 8.85 -20.77 20.33
C PRO A 47 7.88 -19.58 20.34
N GLY A 48 8.24 -18.43 19.76
CA GLY A 48 7.42 -17.20 19.76
C GLY A 48 6.14 -17.35 18.97
N LYS A 49 4.97 -17.45 19.64
CA LYS A 49 3.65 -17.56 19.00
C LYS A 49 3.20 -16.23 18.39
N MET A 50 2.41 -16.29 17.30
CA MET A 50 1.62 -15.17 16.83
C MET A 50 0.60 -14.73 17.87
N ARG A 51 0.42 -13.42 17.99
CA ARG A 51 -0.62 -12.77 18.79
C ARG A 51 -1.43 -11.86 17.88
N THR A 52 -2.63 -11.49 18.26
CA THR A 52 -3.47 -10.59 17.47
C THR A 52 -2.84 -9.20 17.27
N ASP A 53 -2.03 -8.76 18.21
CA ASP A 53 -1.29 -7.50 18.22
C ASP A 53 0.16 -7.61 17.67
N THR A 54 0.52 -8.74 17.06
CA THR A 54 1.84 -8.90 16.41
C THR A 54 1.96 -7.89 15.27
N PRO A 55 3.04 -7.07 15.24
CA PRO A 55 3.29 -6.13 14.14
C PRO A 55 3.78 -6.86 12.89
N PHE A 56 3.34 -6.43 11.72
CA PHE A 56 3.77 -6.95 10.42
C PHE A 56 4.25 -5.83 9.52
N ARG A 57 5.19 -6.13 8.62
CA ARG A 57 5.52 -5.28 7.49
C ARG A 57 4.34 -5.30 6.54
N ILE A 58 3.65 -4.17 6.38
CA ILE A 58 2.39 -4.13 5.62
C ILE A 58 2.58 -3.74 4.17
N ALA A 59 3.80 -3.40 3.77
CA ALA A 59 4.14 -3.00 2.41
C ALA A 59 3.09 -2.02 1.82
N SER A 60 2.53 -2.33 0.66
CA SER A 60 1.61 -1.43 -0.06
C SER A 60 0.27 -1.15 0.64
N LEU A 61 -0.03 -1.78 1.77
CA LEU A 61 -1.13 -1.32 2.63
C LEU A 61 -0.81 0.01 3.33
N GLY A 62 0.42 0.51 3.24
CA GLY A 62 0.74 1.89 3.58
C GLY A 62 0.10 2.93 2.65
N LYS A 63 -0.21 2.57 1.39
CA LYS A 63 -0.81 3.48 0.41
C LYS A 63 -2.15 4.07 0.84
N PRO A 64 -3.15 3.28 1.30
CA PRO A 64 -4.38 3.85 1.85
C PRO A 64 -4.14 4.81 3.02
N VAL A 65 -3.12 4.54 3.84
CA VAL A 65 -2.72 5.43 4.94
C VAL A 65 -2.14 6.74 4.40
N ALA A 66 -1.32 6.68 3.32
CA ALA A 66 -0.84 7.87 2.60
C ALA A 66 -1.99 8.70 2.02
N GLY A 67 -2.99 8.02 1.42
CA GLY A 67 -4.19 8.65 0.89
C GLY A 67 -4.98 9.39 1.98
N ALA A 68 -5.16 8.78 3.14
CA ALA A 68 -5.84 9.40 4.28
C ALA A 68 -5.06 10.58 4.85
N LEU A 69 -3.74 10.47 4.97
CA LEU A 69 -2.89 11.58 5.41
C LEU A 69 -2.98 12.76 4.45
N ALA A 70 -2.84 12.53 3.15
CA ALA A 70 -2.99 13.56 2.12
C ALA A 70 -4.40 14.18 2.15
N ALA A 71 -5.45 13.36 2.27
CA ALA A 71 -6.83 13.83 2.38
C ALA A 71 -7.06 14.72 3.62
N SER A 72 -6.40 14.43 4.75
CA SER A 72 -6.46 15.29 5.94
C SER A 72 -5.80 16.65 5.71
N MET A 73 -4.68 16.69 4.97
CA MET A 73 -3.96 17.92 4.61
C MET A 73 -4.70 18.72 3.54
N ILE A 74 -5.48 18.06 2.70
CA ILE A 74 -6.40 18.72 1.75
C ILE A 74 -7.59 19.32 2.51
N ALA A 75 -8.11 18.62 3.51
CA ALA A 75 -9.25 19.08 4.29
C ALA A 75 -8.96 20.38 5.08
N ASP A 76 -7.72 20.58 5.53
CA ASP A 76 -7.33 21.81 6.25
C ASP A 76 -6.72 22.89 5.34
N GLY A 77 -6.63 22.65 4.02
CA GLY A 77 -6.12 23.60 3.05
C GLY A 77 -4.59 23.67 2.95
N THR A 78 -3.85 22.77 3.58
CA THR A 78 -2.39 22.66 3.43
C THR A 78 -2.01 22.28 2.00
N LEU A 79 -2.85 21.47 1.35
CA LEU A 79 -2.70 21.00 -0.04
C LEU A 79 -4.02 21.18 -0.79
N ALA A 80 -3.93 21.35 -2.11
CA ALA A 80 -5.07 21.14 -3.00
C ALA A 80 -4.73 20.05 -4.05
N PRO A 81 -5.71 19.25 -4.51
CA PRO A 81 -5.44 18.18 -5.47
C PRO A 81 -4.80 18.67 -6.77
N ASP A 82 -5.14 19.86 -7.20
CA ASP A 82 -4.68 20.43 -8.47
C ASP A 82 -3.44 21.35 -8.32
N ASP A 83 -2.88 21.45 -7.11
CA ASP A 83 -1.62 22.15 -6.90
C ASP A 83 -0.50 21.46 -7.68
N PRO A 84 0.40 22.24 -8.35
CA PRO A 84 1.61 21.68 -8.95
C PRO A 84 2.49 21.04 -7.87
N ALA A 85 2.93 19.80 -8.11
CA ALA A 85 3.74 19.07 -7.13
C ALA A 85 5.13 19.68 -6.93
N ASP A 86 5.64 20.41 -7.91
CA ASP A 86 6.95 21.07 -7.87
C ASP A 86 7.05 22.21 -6.85
N VAL A 87 5.93 22.68 -6.31
CA VAL A 87 5.90 23.58 -5.14
C VAL A 87 6.65 22.97 -3.95
N TRP A 88 6.51 21.66 -3.74
CA TRP A 88 7.17 20.89 -2.66
C TRP A 88 8.26 19.97 -3.18
N LEU A 89 8.20 19.59 -4.46
CA LEU A 89 9.12 18.70 -5.15
C LEU A 89 9.75 19.41 -6.35
N PRO A 90 10.59 20.46 -6.14
CA PRO A 90 11.16 21.25 -7.23
C PRO A 90 11.99 20.41 -8.21
N GLU A 91 12.42 19.22 -7.79
CA GLU A 91 13.11 18.24 -8.65
C GLU A 91 12.22 17.72 -9.78
N LEU A 92 10.89 17.85 -9.67
CA LEU A 92 9.91 17.48 -10.70
C LEU A 92 9.54 18.62 -11.64
N ALA A 93 10.16 19.79 -11.50
CA ALA A 93 9.93 20.91 -12.42
C ALA A 93 10.43 20.56 -13.84
N TYR A 94 9.61 20.86 -14.85
CA TYR A 94 9.93 20.65 -16.28
C TYR A 94 10.33 19.21 -16.65
N PRO A 95 9.55 18.19 -16.29
CA PRO A 95 9.93 16.80 -16.51
C PRO A 95 10.00 16.48 -18.02
N ARG A 96 10.89 15.57 -18.38
CA ARG A 96 11.01 15.02 -19.73
C ARG A 96 10.27 13.69 -19.79
N VAL A 97 9.65 13.38 -20.92
CA VAL A 97 8.87 12.16 -21.14
C VAL A 97 9.47 11.39 -22.31
N LEU A 98 9.62 10.09 -22.18
CA LEU A 98 10.07 9.21 -23.29
C LEU A 98 9.13 9.33 -24.50
N THR A 99 9.67 9.27 -25.72
CA THR A 99 8.87 9.25 -26.95
C THR A 99 8.08 7.94 -27.14
N SER A 100 8.53 6.85 -26.49
CA SER A 100 7.83 5.58 -26.30
C SER A 100 8.45 4.85 -25.11
N PRO A 101 7.76 3.89 -24.44
CA PRO A 101 8.30 3.15 -23.28
C PRO A 101 9.62 2.44 -23.55
N ASP A 102 9.86 1.97 -24.78
CA ASP A 102 11.10 1.26 -25.18
C ASP A 102 12.18 2.21 -25.72
N ALA A 103 11.94 3.52 -25.76
CA ALA A 103 12.91 4.46 -26.31
C ALA A 103 14.20 4.51 -25.46
N PRO A 104 15.36 4.80 -26.07
CA PRO A 104 16.56 5.19 -25.35
C PRO A 104 16.26 6.43 -24.47
N LEU A 105 16.92 6.51 -23.32
CA LEU A 105 16.63 7.55 -22.31
C LEU A 105 16.77 8.99 -22.80
N GLU A 106 17.60 9.20 -23.83
CA GLU A 106 17.84 10.52 -24.43
C GLU A 106 16.72 10.95 -25.39
N ARG A 107 15.87 9.99 -25.83
CA ARG A 107 14.76 10.27 -26.75
C ARG A 107 13.53 10.71 -25.96
N THR A 108 13.50 11.99 -25.65
CA THR A 108 12.46 12.56 -24.82
C THR A 108 11.83 13.81 -25.46
N VAL A 109 10.62 14.09 -25.03
CA VAL A 109 9.90 15.36 -25.29
C VAL A 109 9.60 16.04 -23.96
N PRO A 110 9.31 17.35 -23.92
CA PRO A 110 8.79 17.98 -22.71
C PRO A 110 7.47 17.33 -22.26
N ALA A 111 7.20 17.35 -20.96
CA ALA A 111 5.85 17.06 -20.49
C ALA A 111 4.86 18.12 -21.01
N GLU A 112 3.65 17.68 -21.35
CA GLU A 112 2.59 18.54 -21.86
C GLU A 112 1.88 19.34 -20.75
N ARG A 113 2.07 18.92 -19.50
CA ARG A 113 1.49 19.53 -18.30
C ARG A 113 2.33 19.23 -17.07
N ASP A 114 2.12 20.02 -16.04
CA ASP A 114 2.76 19.82 -14.75
C ASP A 114 2.25 18.55 -14.06
N ILE A 115 3.10 17.93 -13.22
CA ILE A 115 2.67 16.92 -12.28
C ILE A 115 1.95 17.63 -11.14
N THR A 116 0.74 17.15 -10.78
CA THR A 116 -0.04 17.70 -9.66
C THR A 116 -0.10 16.72 -8.49
N VAL A 117 -0.54 17.21 -7.33
CA VAL A 117 -0.84 16.38 -6.16
C VAL A 117 -1.83 15.27 -6.53
N ARG A 118 -2.85 15.58 -7.34
CA ARG A 118 -3.82 14.61 -7.88
C ARG A 118 -3.13 13.48 -8.63
N HIS A 119 -2.15 13.77 -9.47
CA HIS A 119 -1.41 12.74 -10.22
C HIS A 119 -0.64 11.79 -9.30
N LEU A 120 -0.12 12.28 -8.16
CA LEU A 120 0.50 11.42 -7.15
C LEU A 120 -0.53 10.58 -6.41
N LEU A 121 -1.66 11.18 -6.01
CA LEU A 121 -2.76 10.49 -5.33
C LEU A 121 -3.36 9.36 -6.17
N THR A 122 -3.48 9.58 -7.47
CA THR A 122 -4.09 8.62 -8.40
C THR A 122 -3.07 7.74 -9.13
N LEU A 123 -1.78 7.87 -8.81
CA LEU A 123 -0.69 7.13 -9.46
C LEU A 123 -0.64 7.33 -10.98
N THR A 124 -0.89 8.56 -11.44
CA THR A 124 -0.90 8.93 -12.87
C THR A 124 0.15 9.98 -13.25
N HIS A 125 1.19 10.14 -12.42
CA HIS A 125 2.24 11.14 -12.63
C HIS A 125 3.21 10.80 -13.78
N GLY A 126 3.16 9.56 -14.31
CA GLY A 126 3.89 9.14 -15.51
C GLY A 126 5.11 8.24 -15.28
N MET A 127 5.37 7.76 -14.05
CA MET A 127 6.44 6.80 -13.75
C MET A 127 5.96 5.79 -12.70
N GLY A 128 6.39 4.53 -12.78
CA GLY A 128 6.01 3.50 -11.82
C GLY A 128 6.78 2.20 -11.96
N ALA A 129 6.21 1.13 -11.45
CA ALA A 129 6.77 -0.21 -11.60
C ALA A 129 6.68 -0.64 -13.08
N ILE A 130 7.82 -0.97 -13.66
CA ILE A 130 7.97 -1.45 -15.02
C ILE A 130 8.36 -2.91 -14.94
N PHE A 131 7.51 -3.80 -15.46
CA PHE A 131 7.74 -5.26 -15.40
C PHE A 131 8.52 -5.78 -16.60
N ASP A 132 8.64 -4.99 -17.67
CA ASP A 132 9.42 -5.32 -18.86
C ASP A 132 10.86 -4.82 -18.76
N SER A 133 11.78 -5.46 -19.49
CA SER A 133 13.20 -5.10 -19.52
C SER A 133 13.48 -3.89 -20.42
N THR A 134 12.90 -2.73 -20.09
CA THR A 134 13.09 -1.47 -20.85
C THR A 134 14.39 -0.75 -20.43
N PRO A 135 14.88 0.23 -21.22
CA PRO A 135 16.00 1.09 -20.80
C PRO A 135 15.70 1.83 -19.50
N LEU A 136 14.48 2.33 -19.30
CA LEU A 136 14.08 3.02 -18.08
C LEU A 136 14.05 2.08 -16.88
N ALA A 137 13.49 0.86 -17.01
CA ALA A 137 13.48 -0.12 -15.93
C ALA A 137 14.90 -0.43 -15.42
N ARG A 138 15.85 -0.61 -16.34
CA ARG A 138 17.26 -0.82 -15.97
C ARG A 138 17.87 0.39 -15.27
N ALA A 139 17.64 1.58 -15.78
CA ALA A 139 18.13 2.82 -15.16
C ALA A 139 17.56 3.05 -13.76
N MET A 140 16.26 2.77 -13.54
CA MET A 140 15.65 2.82 -12.20
C MET A 140 16.27 1.81 -11.24
N ALA A 141 16.56 0.59 -11.70
CA ALA A 141 17.20 -0.44 -10.90
C ALA A 141 18.66 -0.04 -10.56
N GLU A 142 19.43 0.44 -11.52
CA GLU A 142 20.81 0.93 -11.32
C GLU A 142 20.86 2.14 -10.38
N ALA A 143 19.86 3.03 -10.46
CA ALA A 143 19.72 4.15 -9.55
C ALA A 143 19.21 3.75 -8.16
N GLY A 144 18.77 2.49 -7.94
CA GLY A 144 18.23 2.00 -6.67
C GLY A 144 16.89 2.62 -6.28
N ILE A 145 16.11 3.06 -7.28
CA ILE A 145 14.78 3.68 -7.09
C ILE A 145 13.65 2.86 -7.72
N ALA A 146 13.95 1.67 -8.21
CA ALA A 146 12.92 0.75 -8.68
C ALA A 146 12.00 0.35 -7.51
N PRO A 147 10.68 0.28 -7.73
CA PRO A 147 9.73 -0.16 -6.71
C PRO A 147 10.06 -1.53 -6.13
N ASP A 148 10.11 -1.61 -4.80
CA ASP A 148 10.39 -2.84 -4.05
C ASP A 148 9.50 -2.88 -2.78
N PRO A 149 9.17 -4.07 -2.22
CA PRO A 149 8.51 -4.21 -0.92
C PRO A 149 9.33 -3.68 0.26
N ILE A 150 10.64 -3.55 0.10
CA ILE A 150 11.55 -2.94 1.07
C ILE A 150 11.80 -1.48 0.65
N PRO A 151 11.64 -0.49 1.56
CA PRO A 151 11.83 0.90 1.21
C PRO A 151 13.28 1.21 0.79
N PRO A 152 13.51 2.25 -0.05
CA PRO A 152 14.84 2.63 -0.49
C PRO A 152 15.80 2.91 0.68
N ALA A 153 17.02 2.36 0.62
CA ALA A 153 18.08 2.56 1.62
C ALA A 153 18.84 3.88 1.40
N MET A 154 18.14 4.98 1.11
CA MET A 154 18.72 6.30 0.88
C MET A 154 17.82 7.37 1.50
N THR A 155 18.29 8.61 1.60
CA THR A 155 17.47 9.73 2.08
C THR A 155 16.42 10.15 1.03
N PRO A 156 15.31 10.82 1.45
CA PRO A 156 14.34 11.36 0.51
C PRO A 156 14.95 12.31 -0.53
N ASP A 157 15.89 13.15 -0.14
CA ASP A 157 16.54 14.09 -1.07
C ASP A 157 17.41 13.36 -2.10
N GLU A 158 18.11 12.29 -1.69
CA GLU A 158 18.88 11.46 -2.61
C GLU A 158 17.96 10.70 -3.58
N PHE A 159 16.84 10.17 -3.08
CA PHE A 159 15.82 9.54 -3.92
C PHE A 159 15.28 10.51 -4.98
N MET A 160 14.90 11.72 -4.56
CA MET A 160 14.39 12.76 -5.46
C MET A 160 15.44 13.19 -6.49
N HIS A 161 16.70 13.35 -6.08
CA HIS A 161 17.80 13.69 -6.99
C HIS A 161 18.02 12.61 -8.07
N ARG A 162 18.03 11.34 -7.68
CA ARG A 162 18.20 10.21 -8.63
C ARG A 162 17.01 10.08 -9.58
N LEU A 163 15.80 10.24 -9.07
CA LEU A 163 14.57 10.16 -9.86
C LEU A 163 14.50 11.30 -10.89
N ALA A 164 14.86 12.53 -10.50
CA ALA A 164 14.88 13.69 -11.39
C ALA A 164 15.89 13.56 -12.56
N GLY A 165 16.87 12.67 -12.42
CA GLY A 165 17.81 12.34 -13.51
C GLY A 165 17.23 11.44 -14.59
N LEU A 166 16.00 10.92 -14.41
CA LEU A 166 15.34 10.00 -15.34
C LEU A 166 14.10 10.62 -15.99
N PRO A 167 13.80 10.27 -17.26
CA PRO A 167 12.56 10.72 -17.89
C PRO A 167 11.36 9.95 -17.34
N LEU A 168 10.19 10.56 -17.43
CA LEU A 168 8.91 9.85 -17.25
C LEU A 168 8.68 8.87 -18.40
N GLU A 169 8.00 7.77 -18.12
CA GLU A 169 7.58 6.79 -19.14
C GLU A 169 6.40 7.29 -19.96
N HIS A 170 5.44 7.98 -19.30
CA HIS A 170 4.20 8.47 -19.87
C HIS A 170 3.98 9.95 -19.54
N GLN A 171 3.17 10.62 -20.37
CA GLN A 171 2.72 11.98 -20.06
C GLN A 171 1.93 12.01 -18.74
N PRO A 172 2.15 13.02 -17.87
CA PRO A 172 1.38 13.16 -16.63
C PRO A 172 -0.13 13.17 -16.89
N GLY A 173 -0.87 12.39 -16.13
CA GLY A 173 -2.32 12.26 -16.23
C GLY A 173 -2.83 11.36 -17.35
N THR A 174 -1.97 10.64 -18.07
CA THR A 174 -2.42 9.79 -19.20
C THR A 174 -2.54 8.30 -18.86
N ARG A 175 -1.72 7.79 -17.94
CA ARG A 175 -1.70 6.36 -17.62
C ARG A 175 -1.49 6.14 -16.12
N TRP A 176 -2.13 5.14 -15.58
CA TRP A 176 -1.86 4.65 -14.22
C TRP A 176 -0.55 3.86 -14.19
N SER A 177 0.35 4.20 -13.26
CA SER A 177 1.67 3.59 -13.12
C SER A 177 1.97 3.35 -11.64
N TYR A 178 2.10 2.09 -11.26
CA TYR A 178 2.11 1.65 -9.86
C TYR A 178 3.32 2.12 -9.05
N HIS A 179 3.12 2.41 -7.78
CA HIS A 179 4.07 2.55 -6.67
C HIS A 179 4.79 3.90 -6.59
N THR A 180 5.66 4.29 -7.53
CA THR A 180 6.58 5.44 -7.40
C THR A 180 5.89 6.73 -6.96
N GLY A 181 4.65 6.98 -7.42
CA GLY A 181 3.86 8.13 -6.96
C GLY A 181 3.56 8.13 -5.46
N SER A 182 3.57 6.97 -4.81
CA SER A 182 3.39 6.89 -3.35
C SER A 182 4.64 7.29 -2.58
N ASP A 183 5.82 7.00 -3.12
CA ASP A 183 7.10 7.44 -2.55
C ASP A 183 7.26 8.95 -2.73
N LEU A 184 6.96 9.47 -3.94
CA LEU A 184 6.91 10.91 -4.19
C LEU A 184 5.92 11.62 -3.26
N LEU A 185 4.74 11.04 -3.06
CA LEU A 185 3.74 11.56 -2.14
C LEU A 185 4.27 11.60 -0.70
N SER A 186 5.02 10.58 -0.27
CA SER A 186 5.65 10.55 1.06
C SER A 186 6.59 11.74 1.28
N VAL A 187 7.44 12.03 0.28
CA VAL A 187 8.34 13.20 0.33
C VAL A 187 7.55 14.51 0.31
N LEU A 188 6.53 14.62 -0.55
CA LEU A 188 5.68 15.79 -0.64
C LEU A 188 4.99 16.08 0.69
N LEU A 189 4.37 15.08 1.32
CA LEU A 189 3.64 15.22 2.59
C LEU A 189 4.58 15.66 3.72
N ALA A 190 5.80 15.13 3.79
CA ALA A 190 6.81 15.55 4.76
C ALA A 190 7.20 17.02 4.56
N ARG A 191 7.48 17.43 3.32
CA ARG A 191 7.86 18.83 3.00
C ARG A 191 6.70 19.81 3.20
N ALA A 192 5.48 19.45 2.78
CA ALA A 192 4.28 20.27 2.98
C ALA A 192 3.91 20.42 4.45
N GLY A 193 4.08 19.35 5.25
CA GLY A 193 3.87 19.36 6.68
C GLY A 193 5.03 19.96 7.48
N ALA A 194 6.13 20.36 6.83
CA ALA A 194 7.32 20.97 7.40
C ALA A 194 7.95 20.16 8.57
N GLY A 195 7.93 18.83 8.49
CA GLY A 195 8.46 17.97 9.56
C GLY A 195 8.69 16.52 9.15
N PRO A 196 9.23 15.69 10.05
CA PRO A 196 9.37 14.27 9.81
C PRO A 196 8.03 13.62 9.53
N LEU A 197 7.97 12.78 8.48
CA LEU A 197 6.70 12.17 8.04
C LEU A 197 6.04 11.33 9.14
N ARG A 198 6.84 10.59 9.94
CA ARG A 198 6.35 9.82 11.11
C ARG A 198 5.60 10.68 12.13
N GLN A 199 6.04 11.93 12.34
CA GLN A 199 5.38 12.82 13.28
C GLN A 199 4.05 13.32 12.69
N ILE A 200 4.04 13.75 11.45
CA ILE A 200 2.83 14.21 10.75
C ILE A 200 1.81 13.07 10.69
N LEU A 201 2.25 11.83 10.39
CA LEU A 201 1.42 10.65 10.40
C LEU A 201 0.82 10.38 11.80
N ALA A 202 1.65 10.48 12.84
CA ALA A 202 1.21 10.28 14.21
C ALA A 202 0.16 11.32 14.66
N GLU A 203 0.37 12.57 14.32
CA GLU A 203 -0.53 13.67 14.70
C GLU A 203 -1.87 13.60 13.97
N ARG A 204 -1.89 13.18 12.70
CA ARG A 204 -3.06 13.29 11.83
C ARG A 204 -3.83 11.99 11.63
N VAL A 205 -3.19 10.83 11.77
CA VAL A 205 -3.81 9.54 11.47
C VAL A 205 -3.67 8.56 12.64
N THR A 206 -2.44 8.15 12.99
CA THR A 206 -2.28 7.03 13.91
C THR A 206 -2.62 7.39 15.35
N GLY A 207 -2.25 8.57 15.84
CA GLY A 207 -2.58 9.03 17.19
C GLY A 207 -4.08 9.21 17.44
N PRO A 208 -4.82 9.95 16.58
CA PRO A 208 -6.27 10.07 16.73
C PRO A 208 -7.05 8.75 16.72
N LEU A 209 -6.49 7.71 16.07
CA LEU A 209 -7.12 6.39 15.97
C LEU A 209 -6.58 5.37 17.00
N GLY A 210 -5.59 5.75 17.84
CA GLY A 210 -4.96 4.85 18.80
C GLY A 210 -4.19 3.70 18.15
N MET A 211 -3.58 3.94 16.98
CA MET A 211 -2.83 2.93 16.21
C MET A 211 -1.37 2.87 16.69
N ASP A 212 -1.17 2.50 17.94
CA ASP A 212 0.14 2.57 18.61
C ASP A 212 1.17 1.56 18.04
N GLY A 213 0.71 0.49 17.40
CA GLY A 213 1.54 -0.52 16.72
C GLY A 213 1.84 -0.18 15.25
N THR A 214 1.47 1.03 14.78
CA THR A 214 1.64 1.45 13.37
C THR A 214 2.70 2.55 13.25
N GLY A 215 3.73 2.29 12.43
CA GLY A 215 4.83 3.23 12.21
C GLY A 215 5.80 2.72 11.16
N PHE A 216 6.99 3.34 11.05
CA PHE A 216 8.00 2.96 10.07
C PHE A 216 8.99 1.90 10.56
N PHE A 217 8.89 1.49 11.82
CA PHE A 217 9.70 0.44 12.43
C PHE A 217 9.00 -0.11 13.68
N ALA A 218 9.42 -1.27 14.14
CA ALA A 218 8.92 -1.90 15.35
C ALA A 218 10.06 -2.50 16.20
N ASP A 219 9.78 -2.81 17.46
CA ASP A 219 10.71 -3.51 18.34
C ASP A 219 11.06 -4.89 17.73
N PRO A 220 12.37 -5.20 17.52
CA PRO A 220 12.78 -6.49 17.00
C PRO A 220 12.33 -7.68 17.86
N ALA A 221 12.09 -7.48 19.17
CA ALA A 221 11.54 -8.52 20.04
C ALA A 221 10.10 -8.93 19.66
N GLU A 222 9.35 -8.03 19.02
CA GLU A 222 7.96 -8.25 18.64
C GLU A 222 7.78 -8.54 17.14
N LEU A 223 8.70 -8.07 16.30
CA LEU A 223 8.62 -8.17 14.84
C LEU A 223 8.86 -9.63 14.38
N PRO A 224 7.96 -10.24 13.61
CA PRO A 224 8.19 -11.58 13.06
C PRO A 224 9.22 -11.55 11.92
N THR A 225 9.88 -12.67 11.66
CA THR A 225 10.68 -12.84 10.43
C THR A 225 9.77 -12.79 9.21
N ALA A 226 10.12 -11.99 8.20
CA ALA A 226 9.47 -12.02 6.89
C ALA A 226 10.17 -13.04 5.99
N TYR A 227 9.38 -13.76 5.20
CA TYR A 227 9.86 -14.84 4.33
C TYR A 227 9.45 -14.60 2.88
N ARG A 228 10.24 -15.13 1.97
CA ARG A 228 9.87 -15.28 0.55
C ARG A 228 9.82 -16.75 0.18
N PRO A 229 8.97 -17.15 -0.79
CA PRO A 229 9.03 -18.47 -1.38
C PRO A 229 10.39 -18.70 -2.06
N GLY A 230 11.05 -19.80 -1.75
CA GLY A 230 12.26 -20.27 -2.40
C GLY A 230 12.06 -21.67 -2.99
N PRO A 231 13.06 -22.21 -3.71
CA PRO A 231 12.96 -23.52 -4.38
C PRO A 231 12.76 -24.67 -3.37
N ASP A 232 13.36 -24.58 -2.19
CA ASP A 232 13.33 -25.63 -1.18
C ASP A 232 12.42 -25.29 0.03
N GLY A 233 11.60 -24.25 -0.09
CA GLY A 233 10.71 -23.79 0.98
C GLY A 233 10.77 -22.28 1.20
N LEU A 234 10.60 -21.83 2.44
CA LEU A 234 10.63 -20.43 2.79
C LEU A 234 12.06 -19.97 3.11
N GLU A 235 12.50 -18.90 2.45
CA GLU A 235 13.76 -18.21 2.70
C GLU A 235 13.51 -16.92 3.48
N VAL A 236 14.43 -16.52 4.36
CA VAL A 236 14.33 -15.25 5.08
C VAL A 236 14.45 -14.08 4.09
N LEU A 237 13.45 -13.20 4.10
CA LEU A 237 13.43 -11.93 3.36
C LEU A 237 14.00 -10.81 4.23
N ASP A 238 13.50 -10.69 5.47
CA ASP A 238 13.93 -9.70 6.45
C ASP A 238 13.78 -10.28 7.86
N ALA A 239 14.86 -10.27 8.63
CA ALA A 239 14.90 -10.77 9.99
C ALA A 239 14.21 -9.80 10.98
N PRO A 240 13.88 -10.23 12.21
CA PRO A 240 13.31 -9.35 13.23
C PRO A 240 14.17 -8.11 13.52
N ASP A 241 15.50 -8.26 13.49
CA ASP A 241 16.50 -7.20 13.69
C ASP A 241 16.98 -6.56 12.35
N GLY A 242 16.24 -6.79 11.26
CA GLY A 242 16.54 -6.29 9.93
C GLY A 242 16.11 -4.83 9.69
N VAL A 243 15.74 -4.53 8.44
CA VAL A 243 15.47 -3.14 7.98
C VAL A 243 14.38 -2.45 8.78
N PHE A 244 13.35 -3.17 9.21
CA PHE A 244 12.20 -2.60 9.93
C PHE A 244 12.36 -2.57 11.46
N SER A 245 13.54 -2.85 12.00
CA SER A 245 13.81 -2.81 13.44
C SER A 245 14.27 -1.44 13.95
N HIS A 246 14.51 -0.49 13.05
CA HIS A 246 15.01 0.86 13.37
C HIS A 246 14.45 1.90 12.39
N ALA A 247 14.52 3.17 12.78
CA ALA A 247 14.03 4.26 11.95
C ALA A 247 14.73 4.26 10.58
N PRO A 248 13.98 4.18 9.45
CA PRO A 248 14.57 4.16 8.13
C PRO A 248 15.09 5.54 7.72
N ALA A 249 16.03 5.57 6.77
CA ALA A 249 16.46 6.82 6.14
C ALA A 249 15.36 7.44 5.28
N PHE A 250 14.50 6.61 4.66
CA PHE A 250 13.37 7.00 3.84
C PHE A 250 12.05 6.51 4.48
N GLU A 251 11.26 7.42 5.02
CA GLU A 251 9.92 7.12 5.57
C GLU A 251 8.90 6.99 4.43
N SER A 252 8.87 5.83 3.76
CA SER A 252 7.95 5.56 2.64
C SER A 252 6.58 5.08 3.14
N LEU A 253 5.52 5.79 2.79
CA LEU A 253 4.14 5.30 2.91
C LEU A 253 3.77 4.35 1.76
N GLY A 254 4.57 4.30 0.70
CA GLY A 254 4.39 3.37 -0.40
C GLY A 254 4.62 1.90 -0.04
N GLY A 255 5.52 1.63 0.95
CA GLY A 255 5.90 0.27 1.33
C GLY A 255 6.57 0.12 2.70
N GLY A 256 6.90 1.22 3.38
CA GLY A 256 7.77 1.24 4.57
C GLY A 256 7.08 1.11 5.92
N LEU A 257 5.76 0.89 5.99
CA LEU A 257 5.06 0.79 7.26
C LEU A 257 5.07 -0.63 7.84
N VAL A 258 5.12 -0.68 9.16
CA VAL A 258 4.67 -1.79 9.99
C VAL A 258 3.33 -1.44 10.62
N SER A 259 2.47 -2.45 10.87
CA SER A 259 1.19 -2.26 11.55
C SER A 259 0.71 -3.57 12.16
N THR A 260 -0.32 -3.50 13.01
CA THR A 260 -1.04 -4.64 13.55
C THR A 260 -2.41 -4.77 12.88
N VAL A 261 -3.01 -5.98 12.93
CA VAL A 261 -4.37 -6.18 12.40
C VAL A 261 -5.40 -5.33 13.15
N PRO A 262 -5.36 -5.19 14.49
CA PRO A 262 -6.27 -4.28 15.20
C PRO A 262 -6.13 -2.81 14.79
N ASP A 263 -4.92 -2.30 14.63
CA ASP A 263 -4.69 -0.91 14.19
C ASP A 263 -5.25 -0.67 12.79
N TYR A 264 -4.94 -1.58 11.85
CA TYR A 264 -5.42 -1.45 10.48
C TYR A 264 -6.95 -1.60 10.38
N MET A 265 -7.55 -2.43 11.25
CA MET A 265 -9.01 -2.53 11.41
C MET A 265 -9.61 -1.22 11.94
N ALA A 266 -8.96 -0.58 12.91
CA ALA A 266 -9.38 0.73 13.43
C ALA A 266 -9.34 1.79 12.32
N PHE A 267 -8.26 1.81 11.52
CA PHE A 267 -8.11 2.69 10.36
C PHE A 267 -9.25 2.52 9.34
N LEU A 268 -9.51 1.28 8.89
CA LEU A 268 -10.58 1.03 7.94
C LEU A 268 -11.98 1.32 8.51
N THR A 269 -12.19 1.05 9.79
CA THR A 269 -13.45 1.40 10.48
C THR A 269 -13.66 2.92 10.51
N ALA A 270 -12.60 3.69 10.74
CA ALA A 270 -12.68 5.15 10.74
C ALA A 270 -12.99 5.72 9.34
N LEU A 271 -12.57 5.03 8.27
CA LEU A 271 -12.90 5.38 6.89
C LEU A 271 -14.36 5.06 6.49
N GLU A 272 -15.10 4.24 7.25
CA GLU A 272 -16.54 4.05 7.03
C GLU A 272 -17.38 5.25 7.53
N GLY A 273 -16.81 6.05 8.43
CA GLY A 273 -17.48 7.21 9.05
C GLY A 273 -16.67 8.51 8.92
N ASP A 274 -17.07 9.52 9.69
CA ASP A 274 -16.46 10.84 9.67
C ASP A 274 -15.40 11.04 10.80
N ALA A 275 -14.93 9.93 11.39
CA ALA A 275 -14.01 9.99 12.53
C ALA A 275 -12.59 10.44 12.14
N LEU A 276 -12.15 10.15 10.91
CA LEU A 276 -10.81 10.50 10.43
C LEU A 276 -10.83 11.61 9.39
N LEU A 277 -11.77 11.57 8.45
CA LEU A 277 -11.84 12.46 7.30
C LEU A 277 -13.26 13.04 7.15
N PRO A 278 -13.38 14.32 6.75
CA PRO A 278 -14.66 14.85 6.30
C PRO A 278 -15.23 14.03 5.14
N ALA A 279 -16.56 13.97 5.04
CA ALA A 279 -17.26 13.13 4.06
C ALA A 279 -16.86 13.37 2.60
N GLU A 280 -16.47 14.60 2.24
CA GLU A 280 -16.03 14.95 0.89
C GLU A 280 -14.70 14.29 0.56
N GLN A 281 -13.67 14.46 1.41
CA GLN A 281 -12.33 13.89 1.21
C GLN A 281 -12.36 12.36 1.25
N ARG A 282 -13.16 11.79 2.16
CA ARG A 282 -13.39 10.35 2.21
C ARG A 282 -13.99 9.82 0.90
N ARG A 283 -15.01 10.50 0.35
CA ARG A 283 -15.58 10.11 -0.96
C ARG A 283 -14.55 10.15 -2.07
N HIS A 284 -13.76 11.23 -2.17
CA HIS A 284 -12.70 11.31 -3.17
C HIS A 284 -11.67 10.19 -3.01
N MET A 285 -11.30 9.87 -1.77
CA MET A 285 -10.35 8.80 -1.49
C MET A 285 -10.89 7.42 -1.91
N THR A 286 -12.16 7.13 -1.63
CA THR A 286 -12.76 5.79 -1.78
C THR A 286 -13.68 5.64 -2.99
N SER A 287 -13.61 6.55 -3.96
CA SER A 287 -14.34 6.47 -5.22
C SER A 287 -13.40 6.48 -6.42
N ASP A 288 -13.92 6.04 -7.56
CA ASP A 288 -13.22 6.03 -8.84
C ASP A 288 -12.76 7.44 -9.25
N GLN A 289 -11.46 7.61 -9.42
CA GLN A 289 -10.80 8.86 -9.84
C GLN A 289 -10.12 8.73 -11.22
N LEU A 290 -10.18 7.57 -11.86
CA LEU A 290 -9.52 7.32 -13.13
C LEU A 290 -10.49 7.48 -14.32
N ASN A 291 -9.98 8.01 -15.42
CA ASN A 291 -10.66 7.91 -16.71
C ASN A 291 -10.40 6.53 -17.35
N ASP A 292 -11.05 6.24 -18.48
CA ASP A 292 -10.97 4.94 -19.17
C ASP A 292 -9.54 4.57 -19.56
N LEU A 293 -8.78 5.52 -20.12
CA LEU A 293 -7.40 5.30 -20.56
C LEU A 293 -6.46 4.97 -19.36
N GLN A 294 -6.65 5.65 -18.26
CA GLN A 294 -5.87 5.40 -17.03
C GLN A 294 -6.22 4.01 -16.45
N ARG A 295 -7.51 3.62 -16.48
CA ARG A 295 -7.95 2.28 -16.03
C ARG A 295 -7.34 1.13 -16.85
N GLU A 296 -7.05 1.32 -18.13
CA GLU A 296 -6.34 0.30 -18.93
C GLU A 296 -4.99 -0.06 -18.29
N GLY A 297 -4.19 0.92 -17.85
CA GLY A 297 -2.92 0.68 -17.17
C GLY A 297 -3.06 -0.07 -15.86
N LEU A 298 -4.11 0.22 -15.09
CA LEU A 298 -4.42 -0.52 -13.86
C LEU A 298 -4.88 -1.96 -14.17
N ALA A 299 -5.71 -2.14 -15.19
CA ALA A 299 -6.26 -3.43 -15.57
C ALA A 299 -5.19 -4.43 -16.04
N GLU A 300 -4.08 -3.98 -16.58
CA GLU A 300 -2.92 -4.83 -16.92
C GLU A 300 -2.34 -5.52 -15.69
N MET A 301 -2.36 -4.83 -14.53
CA MET A 301 -1.83 -5.37 -13.29
C MET A 301 -2.86 -6.22 -12.52
N VAL A 302 -4.09 -5.71 -12.34
CA VAL A 302 -5.08 -6.33 -11.44
C VAL A 302 -6.31 -6.89 -12.14
N GLY A 303 -6.40 -6.74 -13.45
CA GLY A 303 -7.58 -7.10 -14.24
C GLY A 303 -8.63 -5.98 -14.24
N PRO A 304 -9.64 -6.09 -15.13
CA PRO A 304 -10.70 -5.10 -15.24
C PRO A 304 -11.66 -5.15 -14.05
N GLY A 305 -12.56 -4.14 -13.91
CA GLY A 305 -13.53 -4.04 -12.79
C GLY A 305 -12.98 -3.44 -11.51
N VAL A 306 -11.74 -2.94 -11.57
CA VAL A 306 -11.08 -2.20 -10.50
C VAL A 306 -10.67 -0.83 -11.03
N SER A 307 -10.85 0.19 -10.21
CA SER A 307 -10.34 1.53 -10.42
C SER A 307 -9.46 1.97 -9.24
N TRP A 308 -9.06 3.21 -9.22
CA TRP A 308 -8.21 3.79 -8.20
C TRP A 308 -8.78 5.11 -7.68
N GLY A 309 -8.82 5.22 -6.37
CA GLY A 309 -9.13 6.47 -5.66
C GLY A 309 -7.85 7.21 -5.29
N TRP A 310 -7.82 7.85 -4.13
CA TRP A 310 -6.60 8.43 -3.60
C TRP A 310 -5.83 7.36 -2.83
N GLN A 311 -4.83 6.75 -3.49
CA GLN A 311 -3.94 5.73 -2.95
C GLN A 311 -4.65 4.43 -2.49
N VAL A 312 -5.83 4.13 -3.00
CA VAL A 312 -6.59 2.93 -2.67
C VAL A 312 -7.30 2.39 -3.91
N ALA A 313 -7.35 1.06 -4.07
CA ALA A 313 -8.16 0.44 -5.11
C ALA A 313 -9.64 0.53 -4.77
N VAL A 314 -10.45 0.73 -5.80
CA VAL A 314 -11.91 0.83 -5.71
C VAL A 314 -12.55 -0.15 -6.68
N ASP A 315 -13.48 -0.96 -6.21
CA ASP A 315 -14.23 -1.88 -7.06
C ASP A 315 -15.31 -1.13 -7.85
N THR A 316 -15.26 -1.24 -9.17
CA THR A 316 -16.28 -0.71 -10.08
C THR A 316 -17.28 -1.79 -10.51
N GLU A 317 -16.89 -3.06 -10.38
CA GLU A 317 -17.71 -4.24 -10.68
C GLU A 317 -17.55 -5.31 -9.60
N GLY A 318 -18.59 -6.12 -9.38
CA GLY A 318 -18.54 -7.29 -8.50
C GLY A 318 -18.03 -8.52 -9.25
N ARG A 319 -16.74 -8.77 -9.24
CA ARG A 319 -16.11 -9.90 -9.96
C ARG A 319 -15.88 -11.12 -9.11
N GLU A 320 -15.58 -10.90 -7.86
CA GLU A 320 -15.33 -11.94 -6.87
C GLU A 320 -16.49 -11.93 -5.85
N PRO A 321 -16.83 -13.06 -5.21
CA PRO A 321 -17.93 -13.13 -4.26
C PRO A 321 -17.83 -12.14 -3.09
N TRP A 322 -16.61 -11.70 -2.76
CA TRP A 322 -16.32 -10.76 -1.68
C TRP A 322 -16.16 -9.31 -2.14
N ARG A 323 -16.20 -9.04 -3.46
CA ARG A 323 -16.08 -7.69 -4.04
C ARG A 323 -17.41 -7.21 -4.56
N ALA A 324 -17.69 -5.93 -4.35
CA ALA A 324 -18.89 -5.29 -4.85
C ALA A 324 -18.56 -3.85 -5.27
N PRO A 325 -19.32 -3.25 -6.22
CA PRO A 325 -19.14 -1.85 -6.57
C PRO A 325 -19.17 -0.94 -5.33
N GLY A 326 -18.17 -0.05 -5.24
CA GLY A 326 -17.94 0.81 -4.08
C GLY A 326 -17.15 0.15 -2.94
N GLY A 327 -16.77 -1.12 -3.06
CA GLY A 327 -15.78 -1.73 -2.19
C GLY A 327 -14.40 -1.12 -2.43
N TYR A 328 -13.57 -1.05 -1.38
CA TYR A 328 -12.23 -0.47 -1.48
C TYR A 328 -11.23 -1.15 -0.55
N GLY A 329 -9.98 -1.08 -0.92
CA GLY A 329 -8.89 -1.68 -0.14
C GLY A 329 -7.64 -1.88 -0.99
N TRP A 330 -6.69 -2.67 -0.50
CA TRP A 330 -5.50 -3.04 -1.25
C TRP A 330 -4.83 -4.28 -0.70
N THR A 331 -3.70 -4.64 -1.33
CA THR A 331 -2.82 -5.73 -0.90
C THR A 331 -1.38 -5.24 -0.78
N GLY A 332 -0.63 -5.80 0.16
CA GLY A 332 0.79 -5.54 0.35
C GLY A 332 1.64 -6.73 -0.08
N GLY A 333 2.73 -6.46 -0.81
CA GLY A 333 3.63 -7.47 -1.36
C GLY A 333 4.22 -8.42 -0.30
N THR A 334 4.33 -7.98 0.94
CA THR A 334 4.77 -8.80 2.07
C THR A 334 3.72 -9.81 2.57
N GLY A 335 2.63 -10.01 1.83
CA GLY A 335 1.60 -11.00 2.15
C GLY A 335 0.48 -10.45 3.02
N THR A 336 0.07 -9.22 2.79
CA THR A 336 -0.99 -8.55 3.54
C THR A 336 -2.13 -8.14 2.63
N THR A 337 -3.38 -8.16 3.12
CA THR A 337 -4.55 -7.72 2.37
C THR A 337 -5.62 -7.17 3.30
N ALA A 338 -6.31 -6.13 2.87
CA ALA A 338 -7.36 -5.49 3.64
C ALA A 338 -8.38 -4.85 2.71
N TYR A 339 -9.66 -5.10 2.98
CA TYR A 339 -10.78 -4.60 2.16
C TYR A 339 -11.99 -4.26 3.01
N VAL A 340 -12.71 -3.24 2.55
CA VAL A 340 -14.04 -2.84 3.03
C VAL A 340 -15.04 -3.16 1.93
N ASN A 341 -16.10 -3.85 2.27
CA ASN A 341 -17.27 -4.04 1.40
C ASN A 341 -18.50 -3.38 2.04
N PRO A 342 -18.83 -2.14 1.68
CA PRO A 342 -19.93 -1.41 2.30
C PRO A 342 -21.30 -2.04 2.02
N SER A 343 -21.48 -2.69 0.86
CA SER A 343 -22.76 -3.30 0.49
C SER A 343 -23.07 -4.58 1.28
N ALA A 344 -22.02 -5.36 1.62
CA ALA A 344 -22.16 -6.53 2.48
C ALA A 344 -21.89 -6.20 3.97
N GLY A 345 -21.51 -4.96 4.29
CA GLY A 345 -21.31 -4.48 5.65
C GLY A 345 -20.15 -5.15 6.40
N PHE A 346 -19.04 -5.47 5.71
CA PHE A 346 -17.88 -6.07 6.36
C PHE A 346 -16.56 -5.36 6.06
N ILE A 347 -15.63 -5.51 6.99
CA ILE A 347 -14.20 -5.22 6.82
C ILE A 347 -13.44 -6.52 7.08
N GLY A 348 -12.51 -6.87 6.18
CA GLY A 348 -11.57 -7.97 6.37
C GLY A 348 -10.13 -7.47 6.32
N VAL A 349 -9.29 -7.99 7.22
CA VAL A 349 -7.84 -7.73 7.28
C VAL A 349 -7.12 -9.06 7.50
N LEU A 350 -6.10 -9.34 6.70
CA LEU A 350 -5.24 -10.50 6.86
C LEU A 350 -3.78 -10.07 6.68
N PHE A 351 -2.96 -10.35 7.68
CA PHE A 351 -1.50 -10.16 7.63
C PHE A 351 -0.80 -11.50 7.78
N THR A 352 0.07 -11.80 6.83
CA THR A 352 0.97 -12.95 6.86
C THR A 352 2.41 -12.46 6.82
N GLN A 353 3.35 -13.34 7.08
CA GLN A 353 4.79 -13.04 7.00
C GLN A 353 5.46 -13.65 5.75
N ARG A 354 4.67 -13.95 4.71
CA ARG A 354 5.14 -14.55 3.47
C ARG A 354 4.93 -13.61 2.29
N LEU A 355 6.03 -13.23 1.63
CA LEU A 355 5.98 -12.42 0.40
C LEU A 355 5.05 -13.09 -0.63
N MET A 356 4.26 -12.29 -1.30
CA MET A 356 3.44 -12.74 -2.43
C MET A 356 4.33 -13.34 -3.53
N ALA A 357 3.85 -14.42 -4.15
CA ALA A 357 4.55 -15.04 -5.28
C ALA A 357 4.49 -14.17 -6.56
N GLY A 358 3.61 -13.18 -6.58
CA GLY A 358 3.47 -12.22 -7.67
C GLY A 358 2.29 -11.27 -7.42
N PRO A 359 2.15 -10.22 -8.25
CA PRO A 359 1.16 -9.16 -8.04
C PRO A 359 -0.31 -9.64 -8.16
N ARG A 360 -0.53 -10.84 -8.69
CA ARG A 360 -1.85 -11.46 -8.88
C ARG A 360 -2.20 -12.51 -7.83
N GLU A 361 -1.41 -12.67 -6.77
CA GLU A 361 -1.80 -13.52 -5.64
C GLU A 361 -3.03 -12.90 -4.95
N ASN A 362 -4.12 -13.68 -4.81
CA ASN A 362 -5.45 -13.14 -4.55
C ASN A 362 -6.00 -13.40 -3.14
N PHE A 363 -5.30 -14.08 -2.27
CA PHE A 363 -5.75 -14.41 -0.90
C PHE A 363 -7.15 -15.07 -0.81
N ASN A 364 -7.58 -15.79 -1.85
CA ASN A 364 -8.90 -16.41 -1.91
C ASN A 364 -9.18 -17.40 -0.74
N TYR A 365 -8.14 -17.99 -0.17
CA TYR A 365 -8.25 -18.84 1.03
C TYR A 365 -8.75 -18.07 2.27
N PHE A 366 -8.75 -16.74 2.26
CA PHE A 366 -9.37 -15.89 3.27
C PHE A 366 -10.69 -15.31 2.76
N TRP A 367 -10.69 -14.73 1.57
CA TRP A 367 -11.81 -13.95 1.06
C TRP A 367 -13.03 -14.80 0.66
N GLU A 368 -12.83 -15.97 0.03
CA GLU A 368 -13.93 -16.85 -0.36
C GLU A 368 -14.67 -17.47 0.86
N PRO A 369 -13.97 -18.02 1.87
CA PRO A 369 -14.65 -18.46 3.08
C PRO A 369 -15.36 -17.33 3.85
N LEU A 370 -14.81 -16.09 3.82
CA LEU A 370 -15.45 -14.94 4.42
C LEU A 370 -16.75 -14.61 3.69
N ALA A 371 -16.72 -14.49 2.37
CA ALA A 371 -17.93 -14.21 1.58
C ALA A 371 -19.00 -15.31 1.74
N ALA A 372 -18.58 -16.56 1.86
CA ALA A 372 -19.51 -17.68 2.07
C ALA A 372 -20.11 -17.72 3.49
N ALA A 373 -19.51 -17.02 4.46
CA ALA A 373 -19.99 -16.93 5.84
C ALA A 373 -20.93 -15.73 6.08
N LEU A 374 -21.03 -14.81 5.12
CA LEU A 374 -21.88 -13.61 5.18
C LEU A 374 -23.23 -13.84 4.50
#